data_fca743c493671fe4d3df9044c01604c1
#
_entry.id   fca743c493671fe4d3df9044c01604c1
#
_cell.length_a   1.000
_cell.length_b   1.000
_cell.length_c   1.000
_cell.angle_alpha   90.00
_cell.angle_beta   90.00
_cell.angle_gamma   90.00
#
_symmetry.space_group_name_H-M   'P 1'
#
loop_
_entity.id
_entity.type
_entity.pdbx_description
1 polymer ?
#
loop_
_entity_poly.entity_id
_entity_poly.type
_entity_poly.pdbx_seq_one_letter_code
_entity_poly.pdbx_strand_id
1 'polypeptide(L)'
;MDVVMLSRLQFAVTVFFHFIFVPLTLGLVVLLAIMETLYVRTGNEVYKRMVKFWGKLFLINFVLGVVTGITLEFQFGTNWSRYSEYVGDIFGSLLAIEATAAFFLESTFLAVWAFGWERVSKKVHLTAIWLVAIASNLSALWIILANGWMQNPVGYVIKNGRAELSSFFDVVTNPFAWSQYFHTIFAAWMLGGFFVLGVSSWHLLRKNELDLFKRSVRIAAPFTLILVLLLGLQGHHHAQIVAEMQPAKLAAMESHWETGTHVPMYLLTWPDQANRTNSIQALPIPSLLSLLAFNSPSAEVKGLDAFPADDIPPVLPTFLSFRFMVACAGLFVLLAIAAWWWRKDLENHPLLMKALIYVIPLPSTSGSWPVGPWPK
;
A
#
# COMPACT_ATOMS: atom_id res chain seq x y z
N MET A 1 11.00 -10.33 -27.62
CA MET A 1 11.26 -10.00 -26.19
C MET A 1 12.19 -11.06 -25.63
N ASP A 2 13.21 -10.64 -24.89
CA ASP A 2 14.12 -11.53 -24.20
C ASP A 2 13.39 -12.30 -23.09
N VAL A 3 13.83 -13.53 -22.78
CA VAL A 3 13.26 -14.40 -21.75
C VAL A 3 13.27 -13.71 -20.38
N VAL A 4 14.33 -12.94 -20.07
CA VAL A 4 14.45 -12.18 -18.82
C VAL A 4 13.36 -11.11 -18.73
N MET A 5 13.11 -10.39 -19.82
CA MET A 5 12.04 -9.37 -19.86
C MET A 5 10.64 -10.00 -19.68
N LEU A 6 10.40 -11.15 -20.29
CA LEU A 6 9.14 -11.88 -20.12
C LEU A 6 8.93 -12.35 -18.68
N SER A 7 10.00 -12.86 -18.03
CA SER A 7 9.95 -13.27 -16.62
C SER A 7 9.69 -12.10 -15.68
N ARG A 8 10.30 -10.94 -15.94
CA ARG A 8 10.03 -9.70 -15.18
C ARG A 8 8.59 -9.22 -15.35
N LEU A 9 8.07 -9.23 -16.57
CA LEU A 9 6.68 -8.87 -16.84
C LEU A 9 5.71 -9.84 -16.16
N GLN A 10 5.97 -11.13 -16.20
CA GLN A 10 5.16 -12.14 -15.54
C GLN A 10 5.15 -11.91 -14.02
N PHE A 11 6.30 -11.64 -13.40
CA PHE A 11 6.40 -11.30 -11.98
C PHE A 11 5.56 -10.05 -11.66
N ALA A 12 5.77 -8.95 -12.40
CA ALA A 12 5.08 -7.70 -12.16
C ALA A 12 3.55 -7.84 -12.29
N VAL A 13 3.06 -8.52 -13.33
CA VAL A 13 1.63 -8.73 -13.56
C VAL A 13 1.01 -9.61 -12.47
N THR A 14 1.70 -10.68 -12.04
CA THR A 14 1.20 -11.59 -11.01
C THR A 14 1.09 -10.89 -9.66
N VAL A 15 2.13 -10.13 -9.26
CA VAL A 15 2.14 -9.34 -8.03
C VAL A 15 1.07 -8.24 -8.09
N PHE A 16 0.98 -7.52 -9.21
CA PHE A 16 -0.04 -6.46 -9.40
C PHE A 16 -1.45 -7.03 -9.23
N PHE A 17 -1.74 -8.18 -9.85
CA PHE A 17 -3.06 -8.80 -9.78
C PHE A 17 -3.43 -9.22 -8.35
N HIS A 18 -2.49 -9.78 -7.59
CA HIS A 18 -2.68 -10.10 -6.18
C HIS A 18 -2.89 -8.83 -5.34
N PHE A 19 -2.13 -7.78 -5.62
CA PHE A 19 -2.17 -6.52 -4.88
C PHE A 19 -3.48 -5.73 -5.08
N ILE A 20 -4.34 -6.09 -6.04
CA ILE A 20 -5.69 -5.51 -6.16
C ILE A 20 -6.57 -5.91 -4.96
N PHE A 21 -6.42 -7.13 -4.44
CA PHE A 21 -7.29 -7.68 -3.40
C PHE A 21 -6.77 -7.47 -1.99
N VAL A 22 -5.47 -7.63 -1.78
CA VAL A 22 -4.88 -7.63 -0.43
C VAL A 22 -5.05 -6.30 0.31
N PRO A 23 -4.72 -5.14 -0.24
CA PRO A 23 -4.90 -3.88 0.47
C PRO A 23 -6.37 -3.59 0.83
N LEU A 24 -7.31 -3.97 -0.04
CA LEU A 24 -8.74 -3.84 0.27
C LEU A 24 -9.15 -4.76 1.42
N THR A 25 -8.64 -5.98 1.49
CA THR A 25 -8.85 -6.90 2.63
C THR A 25 -8.37 -6.26 3.94
N LEU A 26 -7.12 -5.76 3.97
CA LEU A 26 -6.49 -5.14 5.14
C LEU A 26 -7.27 -3.93 5.66
N GLY A 27 -7.76 -3.08 4.77
CA GLY A 27 -8.50 -1.88 5.15
C GLY A 27 -9.94 -2.19 5.56
N LEU A 28 -10.61 -3.07 4.82
CA LEU A 28 -12.02 -3.36 5.04
C LEU A 28 -12.25 -4.17 6.32
N VAL A 29 -11.35 -5.09 6.69
CA VAL A 29 -11.47 -5.87 7.93
C VAL A 29 -11.42 -4.98 9.19
N VAL A 30 -10.60 -3.93 9.19
CA VAL A 30 -10.55 -2.98 10.32
C VAL A 30 -11.86 -2.21 10.45
N LEU A 31 -12.42 -1.74 9.33
CA LEU A 31 -13.73 -1.07 9.32
C LEU A 31 -14.85 -2.00 9.77
N LEU A 32 -14.83 -3.27 9.36
CA LEU A 32 -15.77 -4.29 9.84
C LEU A 32 -15.68 -4.48 11.35
N ALA A 33 -14.47 -4.60 11.90
CA ALA A 33 -14.26 -4.75 13.33
C ALA A 33 -14.78 -3.53 14.11
N ILE A 34 -14.60 -2.31 13.58
CA ILE A 34 -15.16 -1.07 14.15
C ILE A 34 -16.70 -1.11 14.10
N MET A 35 -17.29 -1.45 12.95
CA MET A 35 -18.74 -1.52 12.78
C MET A 35 -19.38 -2.56 13.71
N GLU A 36 -18.74 -3.72 13.86
CA GLU A 36 -19.20 -4.77 14.76
C GLU A 36 -19.03 -4.39 16.24
N THR A 37 -17.97 -3.66 16.59
CA THR A 37 -17.81 -3.09 17.93
C THR A 37 -19.00 -2.17 18.28
N LEU A 38 -19.45 -1.34 17.32
CA LEU A 38 -20.63 -0.51 17.49
C LEU A 38 -21.89 -1.35 17.66
N TYR A 39 -22.07 -2.42 16.91
CA TYR A 39 -23.19 -3.35 17.09
C TYR A 39 -23.21 -3.94 18.49
N VAL A 40 -22.08 -4.48 18.96
CA VAL A 40 -21.99 -5.15 20.27
C VAL A 40 -22.23 -4.17 21.42
N ARG A 41 -21.74 -2.92 21.30
CA ARG A 41 -21.89 -1.88 22.32
C ARG A 41 -23.29 -1.26 22.38
N THR A 42 -23.93 -1.08 21.21
CA THR A 42 -25.22 -0.37 21.14
C THR A 42 -26.42 -1.30 21.06
N GLY A 43 -26.24 -2.54 20.66
CA GLY A 43 -27.32 -3.49 20.37
C GLY A 43 -28.16 -3.13 19.15
N ASN A 44 -27.79 -2.09 18.37
CA ASN A 44 -28.58 -1.60 17.26
C ASN A 44 -28.46 -2.51 16.03
N GLU A 45 -29.56 -3.09 15.58
CA GLU A 45 -29.65 -4.05 14.48
C GLU A 45 -29.21 -3.46 13.12
N VAL A 46 -29.21 -2.14 12.95
CA VAL A 46 -28.68 -1.50 11.72
C VAL A 46 -27.19 -1.77 11.59
N TYR A 47 -26.42 -1.72 12.68
CA TYR A 47 -25.00 -2.06 12.64
C TYR A 47 -24.78 -3.55 12.34
N LYS A 48 -25.63 -4.46 12.82
CA LYS A 48 -25.57 -5.88 12.45
C LYS A 48 -25.79 -6.09 10.94
N ARG A 49 -26.81 -5.43 10.36
CA ARG A 49 -27.05 -5.47 8.90
C ARG A 49 -25.87 -4.89 8.13
N MET A 50 -25.29 -3.81 8.63
CA MET A 50 -24.10 -3.17 8.08
C MET A 50 -22.91 -4.15 8.04
N VAL A 51 -22.59 -4.80 9.16
CA VAL A 51 -21.52 -5.81 9.24
C VAL A 51 -21.78 -6.96 8.28
N LYS A 52 -23.02 -7.45 8.18
CA LYS A 52 -23.38 -8.52 7.23
C LYS A 52 -23.20 -8.08 5.77
N PHE A 53 -23.55 -6.84 5.43
CA PHE A 53 -23.38 -6.31 4.07
C PHE A 53 -21.90 -6.18 3.69
N TRP A 54 -21.15 -5.45 4.50
CA TRP A 54 -19.71 -5.22 4.24
C TRP A 54 -18.90 -6.51 4.39
N GLY A 55 -19.29 -7.38 5.32
CA GLY A 55 -18.69 -8.70 5.52
C GLY A 55 -18.81 -9.61 4.31
N LYS A 56 -19.93 -9.57 3.58
CA LYS A 56 -20.07 -10.31 2.34
C LYS A 56 -19.08 -9.86 1.27
N LEU A 57 -18.92 -8.54 1.10
CA LEU A 57 -17.94 -7.98 0.17
C LEU A 57 -16.51 -8.30 0.58
N PHE A 58 -16.21 -8.20 1.89
CA PHE A 58 -14.93 -8.59 2.45
C PHE A 58 -14.60 -10.06 2.17
N LEU A 59 -15.53 -10.99 2.43
CA LEU A 59 -15.31 -12.42 2.20
C LEU A 59 -15.05 -12.74 0.73
N ILE A 60 -15.78 -12.12 -0.20
CA ILE A 60 -15.56 -12.29 -1.64
C ILE A 60 -14.15 -11.83 -2.01
N ASN A 61 -13.76 -10.63 -1.56
CA ASN A 61 -12.44 -10.06 -1.83
C ASN A 61 -11.33 -10.90 -1.19
N PHE A 62 -11.53 -11.36 0.04
CA PHE A 62 -10.60 -12.22 0.76
C PHE A 62 -10.32 -13.53 0.02
N VAL A 63 -11.36 -14.23 -0.43
CA VAL A 63 -11.20 -15.48 -1.19
C VAL A 63 -10.41 -15.26 -2.47
N LEU A 64 -10.67 -14.18 -3.19
CA LEU A 64 -9.89 -13.82 -4.39
C LEU A 64 -8.43 -13.50 -4.04
N GLY A 65 -8.19 -12.83 -2.92
CA GLY A 65 -6.85 -12.59 -2.38
C GLY A 65 -6.11 -13.90 -2.09
N VAL A 66 -6.76 -14.85 -1.40
CA VAL A 66 -6.16 -16.17 -1.11
C VAL A 66 -5.82 -16.94 -2.38
N VAL A 67 -6.74 -17.02 -3.35
CA VAL A 67 -6.49 -17.73 -4.62
C VAL A 67 -5.30 -17.14 -5.37
N THR A 68 -5.21 -15.82 -5.45
CA THR A 68 -4.08 -15.15 -6.12
C THR A 68 -2.78 -15.28 -5.32
N GLY A 69 -2.85 -15.31 -3.98
CA GLY A 69 -1.70 -15.55 -3.09
C GLY A 69 -1.11 -16.94 -3.25
N ILE A 70 -1.95 -17.98 -3.25
CA ILE A 70 -1.52 -19.36 -3.51
C ILE A 70 -0.81 -19.46 -4.87
N THR A 71 -1.32 -18.74 -5.89
CA THR A 71 -0.66 -18.70 -7.20
C THR A 71 0.75 -18.10 -7.10
N LEU A 72 0.97 -17.06 -6.29
CA LEU A 72 2.30 -16.48 -6.05
C LEU A 72 3.24 -17.48 -5.37
N GLU A 73 2.76 -18.21 -4.35
CA GLU A 73 3.57 -19.24 -3.67
C GLU A 73 4.08 -20.31 -4.65
N PHE A 74 3.25 -20.76 -5.58
CA PHE A 74 3.67 -21.71 -6.61
C PHE A 74 4.75 -21.14 -7.54
N GLN A 75 4.79 -19.81 -7.78
CA GLN A 75 5.82 -19.21 -8.63
C GLN A 75 7.22 -19.35 -8.03
N PHE A 76 7.38 -19.36 -6.71
CA PHE A 76 8.67 -19.56 -6.05
C PHE A 76 9.30 -20.92 -6.37
N GLY A 77 8.48 -21.95 -6.58
CA GLY A 77 8.95 -23.29 -6.98
C GLY A 77 9.03 -23.51 -8.49
N THR A 78 8.51 -22.59 -9.30
CA THR A 78 8.43 -22.72 -10.76
C THR A 78 9.22 -21.62 -11.48
N ASN A 79 8.54 -20.54 -11.88
CA ASN A 79 9.14 -19.48 -12.69
C ASN A 79 10.20 -18.66 -11.94
N TRP A 80 10.15 -18.61 -10.61
CA TRP A 80 11.09 -17.85 -9.77
C TRP A 80 12.05 -18.76 -8.99
N SER A 81 12.21 -20.00 -9.40
CA SER A 81 13.02 -21.01 -8.69
C SER A 81 14.48 -20.58 -8.45
N ARG A 82 15.12 -19.92 -9.43
CA ARG A 82 16.49 -19.41 -9.26
C ARG A 82 16.57 -18.29 -8.21
N TYR A 83 15.58 -17.44 -8.16
CA TYR A 83 15.47 -16.41 -7.13
C TYR A 83 15.30 -17.07 -5.76
N SER A 84 14.38 -18.03 -5.64
CA SER A 84 14.15 -18.80 -4.41
C SER A 84 15.39 -19.58 -3.97
N GLU A 85 16.16 -20.13 -4.88
CA GLU A 85 17.44 -20.76 -4.58
C GLU A 85 18.44 -19.77 -4.00
N TYR A 86 18.54 -18.55 -4.55
CA TYR A 86 19.48 -17.53 -4.12
C TYR A 86 19.14 -16.91 -2.74
N VAL A 87 17.86 -16.59 -2.46
CA VAL A 87 17.43 -15.90 -1.25
C VAL A 87 16.60 -16.75 -0.29
N GLY A 88 16.45 -18.05 -0.58
CA GLY A 88 15.50 -18.93 0.12
C GLY A 88 15.71 -19.04 1.62
N ASP A 89 16.92 -18.86 2.12
CA ASP A 89 17.21 -18.91 3.55
C ASP A 89 16.59 -17.71 4.30
N ILE A 90 16.59 -16.55 3.69
CA ILE A 90 16.02 -15.32 4.24
C ILE A 90 14.52 -15.27 4.01
N PHE A 91 14.09 -15.39 2.75
CA PHE A 91 12.67 -15.34 2.38
C PHE A 91 11.86 -16.47 2.98
N GLY A 92 12.39 -17.68 2.96
CA GLY A 92 11.72 -18.87 3.48
C GLY A 92 11.42 -18.77 4.96
N SER A 93 12.32 -18.18 5.76
CA SER A 93 12.08 -17.97 7.18
C SER A 93 10.92 -16.99 7.44
N LEU A 94 10.84 -15.88 6.71
CA LEU A 94 9.79 -14.88 6.83
C LEU A 94 8.43 -15.43 6.34
N LEU A 95 8.40 -16.10 5.19
CA LEU A 95 7.20 -16.71 4.63
C LEU A 95 6.67 -17.87 5.51
N ALA A 96 7.57 -18.67 6.11
CA ALA A 96 7.17 -19.75 7.03
C ALA A 96 6.48 -19.19 8.29
N ILE A 97 6.96 -18.08 8.85
CA ILE A 97 6.31 -17.42 9.99
C ILE A 97 4.98 -16.81 9.55
N GLU A 98 4.94 -16.17 8.38
CA GLU A 98 3.69 -15.64 7.82
C GLU A 98 2.64 -16.74 7.71
N ALA A 99 2.94 -17.84 7.03
CA ALA A 99 2.02 -18.95 6.82
C ALA A 99 1.57 -19.57 8.14
N THR A 100 2.48 -19.86 9.07
CA THR A 100 2.17 -20.61 10.30
C THR A 100 1.54 -19.73 11.38
N ALA A 101 2.02 -18.50 11.59
CA ALA A 101 1.53 -17.65 12.67
C ALA A 101 0.40 -16.72 12.23
N ALA A 102 0.47 -16.14 11.02
CA ALA A 102 -0.52 -15.16 10.57
C ALA A 102 -1.67 -15.81 9.80
N PHE A 103 -1.41 -16.52 8.71
CA PHE A 103 -2.45 -17.09 7.86
C PHE A 103 -3.31 -18.17 8.56
N PHE A 104 -2.72 -19.03 9.40
CA PHE A 104 -3.49 -20.00 10.18
C PHE A 104 -4.41 -19.31 11.21
N LEU A 105 -3.92 -18.26 11.87
CA LEU A 105 -4.73 -17.49 12.80
C LEU A 105 -5.89 -16.81 12.04
N GLU A 106 -5.58 -16.17 10.92
CA GLU A 106 -6.54 -15.47 10.08
C GLU A 106 -7.64 -16.40 9.58
N SER A 107 -7.29 -17.50 8.93
CA SER A 107 -8.24 -18.46 8.37
C SER A 107 -9.12 -19.13 9.43
N THR A 108 -8.55 -19.47 10.59
CA THR A 108 -9.28 -20.08 11.71
C THR A 108 -10.34 -19.11 12.25
N PHE A 109 -9.95 -17.89 12.59
CA PHE A 109 -10.90 -16.92 13.16
C PHE A 109 -11.85 -16.35 12.12
N LEU A 110 -11.45 -16.30 10.85
CA LEU A 110 -12.36 -15.97 9.76
C LEU A 110 -13.50 -16.98 9.64
N ALA A 111 -13.22 -18.28 9.75
CA ALA A 111 -14.24 -19.30 9.75
C ALA A 111 -15.19 -19.16 10.96
N VAL A 112 -14.65 -18.91 12.15
CA VAL A 112 -15.46 -18.62 13.35
C VAL A 112 -16.35 -17.40 13.13
N TRP A 113 -15.82 -16.31 12.54
CA TRP A 113 -16.58 -15.10 12.29
C TRP A 113 -17.64 -15.30 11.19
N ALA A 114 -17.28 -15.92 10.05
CA ALA A 114 -18.19 -16.08 8.92
C ALA A 114 -19.41 -16.96 9.25
N PHE A 115 -19.19 -18.03 10.02
CA PHE A 115 -20.22 -19.06 10.35
C PHE A 115 -20.74 -18.97 11.78
N GLY A 116 -20.25 -18.03 12.60
CA GLY A 116 -20.50 -17.96 14.03
C GLY A 116 -21.72 -17.16 14.45
N TRP A 117 -22.42 -16.44 13.55
CA TRP A 117 -23.48 -15.48 13.89
C TRP A 117 -24.54 -15.97 14.87
N GLU A 118 -24.93 -17.24 14.79
CA GLU A 118 -25.94 -17.87 15.64
C GLU A 118 -25.35 -18.97 16.53
N ARG A 119 -24.03 -19.21 16.45
CA ARG A 119 -23.35 -20.31 17.13
C ARG A 119 -22.48 -19.88 18.29
N VAL A 120 -22.00 -18.64 18.27
CA VAL A 120 -21.13 -18.09 19.31
C VAL A 120 -21.71 -16.82 19.91
N SER A 121 -21.27 -16.45 21.11
CA SER A 121 -21.71 -15.19 21.73
C SER A 121 -21.25 -13.97 20.93
N LYS A 122 -21.96 -12.84 21.06
CA LYS A 122 -21.60 -11.58 20.39
C LYS A 122 -20.16 -11.13 20.70
N LYS A 123 -19.68 -11.39 21.92
CA LYS A 123 -18.31 -11.03 22.33
C LYS A 123 -17.27 -11.91 21.62
N VAL A 124 -17.51 -13.21 21.54
CA VAL A 124 -16.62 -14.15 20.83
C VAL A 124 -16.58 -13.83 19.34
N HIS A 125 -17.73 -13.52 18.73
CA HIS A 125 -17.83 -13.12 17.33
C HIS A 125 -17.04 -11.84 17.04
N LEU A 126 -17.18 -10.81 17.89
CA LEU A 126 -16.41 -9.59 17.83
C LEU A 126 -14.89 -9.82 18.01
N THR A 127 -14.52 -10.69 18.98
CA THR A 127 -13.11 -11.05 19.17
C THR A 127 -12.53 -11.71 17.92
N ALA A 128 -13.33 -12.59 17.27
CA ALA A 128 -12.88 -13.26 16.05
C ALA A 128 -12.55 -12.26 14.93
N ILE A 129 -13.39 -11.26 14.65
CA ILE A 129 -13.07 -10.29 13.59
C ILE A 129 -11.87 -9.39 13.94
N TRP A 130 -11.67 -9.04 15.22
CA TRP A 130 -10.47 -8.31 15.63
C TRP A 130 -9.21 -9.17 15.50
N LEU A 131 -9.27 -10.46 15.79
CA LEU A 131 -8.15 -11.38 15.56
C LEU A 131 -7.85 -11.55 14.07
N VAL A 132 -8.88 -11.62 13.21
CA VAL A 132 -8.69 -11.60 11.75
C VAL A 132 -8.00 -10.29 11.33
N ALA A 133 -8.46 -9.13 11.82
CA ALA A 133 -7.86 -7.84 11.49
C ALA A 133 -6.38 -7.76 11.92
N ILE A 134 -6.04 -8.27 13.10
CA ILE A 134 -4.65 -8.31 13.59
C ILE A 134 -3.82 -9.29 12.75
N ALA A 135 -4.34 -10.50 12.50
CA ALA A 135 -3.63 -11.53 11.75
C ALA A 135 -3.35 -11.10 10.30
N SER A 136 -4.34 -10.53 9.59
CA SER A 136 -4.15 -9.99 8.24
C SER A 136 -3.05 -8.92 8.18
N ASN A 137 -3.05 -7.97 9.13
CA ASN A 137 -2.03 -6.93 9.17
C ASN A 137 -0.66 -7.48 9.57
N LEU A 138 -0.61 -8.52 10.41
CA LEU A 138 0.63 -9.21 10.76
C LEU A 138 1.17 -10.04 9.58
N SER A 139 0.30 -10.67 8.79
CA SER A 139 0.68 -11.33 7.53
C SER A 139 1.36 -10.33 6.57
N ALA A 140 0.75 -9.16 6.38
CA ALA A 140 1.33 -8.09 5.58
C ALA A 140 2.71 -7.62 6.10
N LEU A 141 2.95 -7.64 7.41
CA LEU A 141 4.26 -7.30 7.98
C LEU A 141 5.36 -8.24 7.46
N TRP A 142 5.15 -9.55 7.53
CA TRP A 142 6.17 -10.53 7.14
C TRP A 142 6.55 -10.44 5.67
N ILE A 143 5.57 -10.30 4.77
CA ILE A 143 5.87 -10.15 3.35
C ILE A 143 6.52 -8.81 3.01
N ILE A 144 6.18 -7.73 3.74
CA ILE A 144 6.82 -6.42 3.54
C ILE A 144 8.24 -6.41 4.12
N LEU A 145 8.52 -7.13 5.20
CA LEU A 145 9.90 -7.33 5.68
C LEU A 145 10.76 -8.02 4.62
N ALA A 146 10.23 -9.04 3.94
CA ALA A 146 10.91 -9.71 2.84
C ALA A 146 11.13 -8.76 1.65
N ASN A 147 10.12 -7.97 1.27
CA ASN A 147 10.24 -6.96 0.21
C ASN A 147 11.22 -5.83 0.60
N GLY A 148 11.16 -5.34 1.84
CA GLY A 148 12.07 -4.33 2.34
C GLY A 148 13.52 -4.79 2.38
N TRP A 149 13.75 -6.08 2.66
CA TRP A 149 15.08 -6.68 2.56
C TRP A 149 15.62 -6.62 1.12
N MET A 150 14.80 -6.87 0.10
CA MET A 150 15.22 -6.70 -1.30
C MET A 150 15.63 -5.26 -1.63
N GLN A 151 15.04 -4.29 -0.99
CA GLN A 151 15.31 -2.86 -1.19
C GLN A 151 16.55 -2.38 -0.42
N ASN A 152 16.78 -2.94 0.77
CA ASN A 152 17.89 -2.66 1.66
C ASN A 152 18.37 -3.95 2.33
N PRO A 153 19.24 -4.76 1.65
CA PRO A 153 19.68 -6.03 2.18
C PRO A 153 20.56 -5.88 3.43
N VAL A 154 20.13 -6.49 4.54
CA VAL A 154 20.85 -6.51 5.84
C VAL A 154 20.79 -7.90 6.45
N GLY A 155 21.67 -8.21 7.39
CA GLY A 155 21.65 -9.46 8.15
C GLY A 155 21.88 -10.72 7.32
N TYR A 156 22.68 -10.64 6.24
CA TYR A 156 23.01 -11.76 5.36
C TYR A 156 24.51 -11.86 5.09
N VAL A 157 24.95 -13.01 4.62
CA VAL A 157 26.29 -13.27 4.10
C VAL A 157 26.20 -14.06 2.81
N ILE A 158 27.15 -13.84 1.89
CA ILE A 158 27.20 -14.64 0.67
C ILE A 158 28.07 -15.88 0.93
N LYS A 159 27.43 -17.06 0.85
CA LYS A 159 28.10 -18.36 0.93
C LYS A 159 27.61 -19.25 -0.21
N ASN A 160 28.54 -19.98 -0.83
CA ASN A 160 28.23 -20.91 -1.92
C ASN A 160 27.40 -20.29 -3.06
N GLY A 161 27.59 -19.00 -3.35
CA GLY A 161 26.82 -18.27 -4.36
C GLY A 161 25.37 -17.94 -3.96
N ARG A 162 25.01 -18.05 -2.67
CA ARG A 162 23.67 -17.77 -2.12
C ARG A 162 23.74 -16.72 -1.02
N ALA A 163 22.66 -15.99 -0.84
CA ALA A 163 22.46 -15.13 0.31
C ALA A 163 21.91 -15.96 1.49
N GLU A 164 22.76 -16.20 2.49
CA GLU A 164 22.38 -16.95 3.69
C GLU A 164 22.12 -16.00 4.85
N LEU A 165 21.15 -16.33 5.69
CA LEU A 165 20.77 -15.54 6.85
C LEU A 165 21.88 -15.56 7.91
N SER A 166 22.42 -14.39 8.27
CA SER A 166 23.41 -14.25 9.35
C SER A 166 22.82 -13.66 10.63
N SER A 167 21.81 -12.79 10.51
CA SER A 167 21.13 -12.18 11.65
C SER A 167 19.65 -11.96 11.31
N PHE A 168 18.79 -12.78 11.87
CA PHE A 168 17.34 -12.63 11.75
C PHE A 168 16.84 -11.31 12.37
N PHE A 169 17.47 -10.91 13.47
CA PHE A 169 17.13 -9.65 14.14
C PHE A 169 17.35 -8.43 13.24
N ASP A 170 18.46 -8.37 12.51
CA ASP A 170 18.74 -7.25 11.58
C ASP A 170 17.72 -7.20 10.45
N VAL A 171 17.30 -8.37 9.94
CA VAL A 171 16.25 -8.44 8.91
C VAL A 171 14.92 -7.91 9.41
N VAL A 172 14.50 -8.33 10.61
CA VAL A 172 13.21 -7.93 11.19
C VAL A 172 13.21 -6.47 11.66
N THR A 173 14.36 -5.94 12.08
CA THR A 173 14.49 -4.53 12.52
C THR A 173 14.89 -3.57 11.40
N ASN A 174 14.92 -4.01 10.15
CA ASN A 174 15.28 -3.20 8.99
C ASN A 174 14.41 -1.92 8.92
N PRO A 175 15.00 -0.72 9.07
CA PRO A 175 14.24 0.53 9.13
C PRO A 175 13.52 0.85 7.81
N PHE A 176 14.10 0.46 6.67
CA PHE A 176 13.47 0.60 5.37
C PHE A 176 12.16 -0.20 5.30
N ALA A 177 12.20 -1.46 5.72
CA ALA A 177 11.05 -2.35 5.71
C ALA A 177 9.93 -1.87 6.64
N TRP A 178 10.25 -1.37 7.84
CA TRP A 178 9.25 -0.81 8.75
C TRP A 178 8.60 0.45 8.21
N SER A 179 9.38 1.34 7.61
CA SER A 179 8.83 2.53 6.96
C SER A 179 7.89 2.15 5.80
N GLN A 180 8.29 1.20 4.97
CA GLN A 180 7.48 0.66 3.88
C GLN A 180 6.20 0.00 4.41
N TYR A 181 6.27 -0.73 5.52
CA TYR A 181 5.12 -1.36 6.15
C TYR A 181 4.06 -0.33 6.56
N PHE A 182 4.45 0.70 7.32
CA PHE A 182 3.49 1.72 7.75
C PHE A 182 2.88 2.48 6.55
N HIS A 183 3.70 2.80 5.53
CA HIS A 183 3.19 3.41 4.31
C HIS A 183 2.13 2.53 3.62
N THR A 184 2.42 1.25 3.47
CA THR A 184 1.52 0.28 2.83
C THR A 184 0.24 0.05 3.64
N ILE A 185 0.33 -0.08 4.95
CA ILE A 185 -0.84 -0.30 5.82
C ILE A 185 -1.76 0.92 5.84
N PHE A 186 -1.22 2.14 5.96
CA PHE A 186 -2.05 3.34 5.92
C PHE A 186 -2.71 3.52 4.55
N ALA A 187 -2.01 3.20 3.46
CA ALA A 187 -2.59 3.18 2.12
C ALA A 187 -3.71 2.13 1.97
N ALA A 188 -3.52 0.93 2.51
CA ALA A 188 -4.51 -0.14 2.50
C ALA A 188 -5.77 0.24 3.30
N TRP A 189 -5.60 0.82 4.48
CA TRP A 189 -6.72 1.27 5.30
C TRP A 189 -7.45 2.45 4.66
N MET A 190 -6.72 3.38 4.05
CA MET A 190 -7.30 4.47 3.27
C MET A 190 -8.13 3.93 2.10
N LEU A 191 -7.62 2.94 1.35
CA LEU A 191 -8.35 2.27 0.28
C LEU A 191 -9.67 1.66 0.80
N GLY A 192 -9.64 0.93 1.92
CA GLY A 192 -10.84 0.40 2.56
C GLY A 192 -11.85 1.48 2.90
N GLY A 193 -11.37 2.62 3.39
CA GLY A 193 -12.20 3.79 3.67
C GLY A 193 -12.86 4.38 2.43
N PHE A 194 -12.11 4.62 1.35
CA PHE A 194 -12.66 5.11 0.08
C PHE A 194 -13.60 4.09 -0.57
N PHE A 195 -13.31 2.80 -0.46
CA PHE A 195 -14.22 1.76 -0.94
C PHE A 195 -15.58 1.83 -0.23
N VAL A 196 -15.59 1.95 1.11
CA VAL A 196 -16.83 2.10 1.87
C VAL A 196 -17.55 3.40 1.50
N LEU A 197 -16.84 4.52 1.36
CA LEU A 197 -17.40 5.80 0.95
C LEU A 197 -18.03 5.75 -0.45
N GLY A 198 -17.32 5.17 -1.41
CA GLY A 198 -17.76 5.10 -2.80
C GLY A 198 -18.97 4.19 -2.99
N VAL A 199 -18.93 2.97 -2.43
CA VAL A 199 -20.09 2.04 -2.48
C VAL A 199 -21.28 2.62 -1.73
N SER A 200 -21.07 3.24 -0.57
CA SER A 200 -22.17 3.93 0.15
C SER A 200 -22.76 5.06 -0.68
N SER A 201 -21.93 5.86 -1.35
CA SER A 201 -22.37 6.95 -2.24
C SER A 201 -23.23 6.43 -3.40
N TRP A 202 -22.86 5.28 -3.97
CA TRP A 202 -23.63 4.64 -5.03
C TRP A 202 -25.04 4.24 -4.56
N HIS A 203 -25.16 3.66 -3.36
CA HIS A 203 -26.45 3.30 -2.78
C HIS A 203 -27.28 4.54 -2.39
N LEU A 204 -26.64 5.58 -1.82
CA LEU A 204 -27.31 6.83 -1.47
C LEU A 204 -27.89 7.54 -2.68
N LEU A 205 -27.16 7.59 -3.82
CA LEU A 205 -27.67 8.13 -5.09
C LEU A 205 -28.92 7.38 -5.59
N ARG A 206 -29.00 6.09 -5.32
CA ARG A 206 -30.15 5.24 -5.68
C ARG A 206 -31.26 5.21 -4.62
N LYS A 207 -31.08 5.95 -3.53
CA LYS A 207 -32.01 6.00 -2.38
C LYS A 207 -32.28 4.62 -1.78
N ASN A 208 -31.28 3.72 -1.82
CA ASN A 208 -31.38 2.36 -1.31
C ASN A 208 -30.75 2.28 0.10
N GLU A 209 -31.45 1.66 1.08
CA GLU A 209 -30.98 1.41 2.45
C GLU A 209 -30.30 2.65 3.10
N LEU A 210 -30.97 3.82 3.04
CA LEU A 210 -30.41 5.12 3.41
C LEU A 210 -29.78 5.14 4.81
N ASP A 211 -30.46 4.55 5.82
CA ASP A 211 -29.94 4.58 7.20
C ASP A 211 -28.63 3.79 7.32
N LEU A 212 -28.54 2.64 6.67
CA LEU A 212 -27.33 1.80 6.66
C LEU A 212 -26.16 2.57 6.03
N PHE A 213 -26.34 3.14 4.83
CA PHE A 213 -25.24 3.77 4.12
C PHE A 213 -24.85 5.14 4.68
N LYS A 214 -25.79 5.91 5.23
CA LYS A 214 -25.46 7.12 6.01
C LYS A 214 -24.58 6.81 7.23
N ARG A 215 -24.87 5.73 7.95
CA ARG A 215 -24.03 5.32 9.09
C ARG A 215 -22.67 4.83 8.61
N SER A 216 -22.60 4.08 7.49
CA SER A 216 -21.33 3.65 6.89
C SER A 216 -20.45 4.87 6.54
N VAL A 217 -21.02 5.90 5.90
CA VAL A 217 -20.31 7.17 5.61
C VAL A 217 -19.81 7.85 6.89
N ARG A 218 -20.64 7.93 7.94
CA ARG A 218 -20.25 8.56 9.20
C ARG A 218 -19.11 7.87 9.92
N ILE A 219 -18.92 6.57 9.71
CA ILE A 219 -17.78 5.80 10.23
C ILE A 219 -16.58 5.94 9.30
N ALA A 220 -16.78 5.73 7.99
CA ALA A 220 -15.68 5.69 7.03
C ALA A 220 -15.05 7.07 6.78
N ALA A 221 -15.82 8.17 6.78
CA ALA A 221 -15.28 9.49 6.45
C ALA A 221 -14.20 9.98 7.44
N PRO A 222 -14.39 9.98 8.77
CA PRO A 222 -13.32 10.34 9.70
C PRO A 222 -12.15 9.34 9.67
N PHE A 223 -12.41 8.05 9.51
CA PHE A 223 -11.40 7.03 9.37
C PHE A 223 -10.49 7.31 8.16
N THR A 224 -11.08 7.55 6.99
CA THR A 224 -10.36 7.86 5.75
C THR A 224 -9.55 9.15 5.88
N LEU A 225 -10.12 10.20 6.45
CA LEU A 225 -9.44 11.49 6.63
C LEU A 225 -8.19 11.35 7.51
N ILE A 226 -8.29 10.66 8.65
CA ILE A 226 -7.16 10.42 9.54
C ILE A 226 -6.05 9.67 8.78
N LEU A 227 -6.42 8.64 8.02
CA LEU A 227 -5.45 7.81 7.30
C LEU A 227 -4.79 8.51 6.13
N VAL A 228 -5.51 9.35 5.39
CA VAL A 228 -4.91 10.17 4.33
C VAL A 228 -3.84 11.11 4.91
N LEU A 229 -4.12 11.73 6.06
CA LEU A 229 -3.15 12.62 6.73
C LEU A 229 -1.94 11.84 7.26
N LEU A 230 -2.16 10.70 7.91
CA LEU A 230 -1.09 9.82 8.38
C LEU A 230 -0.24 9.28 7.21
N LEU A 231 -0.89 8.91 6.09
CA LEU A 231 -0.20 8.46 4.88
C LEU A 231 0.68 9.56 4.28
N GLY A 232 0.22 10.82 4.27
CA GLY A 232 1.00 11.95 3.82
C GLY A 232 2.28 12.16 4.65
N LEU A 233 2.14 12.13 5.98
CA LEU A 233 3.27 12.24 6.92
C LEU A 233 4.24 11.05 6.77
N GLN A 234 3.71 9.85 6.70
CA GLN A 234 4.52 8.63 6.52
C GLN A 234 5.19 8.57 5.14
N GLY A 235 4.51 9.04 4.09
CA GLY A 235 5.07 9.13 2.75
C GLY A 235 6.25 10.07 2.68
N HIS A 236 6.17 11.22 3.35
CA HIS A 236 7.29 12.15 3.49
C HIS A 236 8.48 11.49 4.20
N HIS A 237 8.25 10.86 5.35
CA HIS A 237 9.31 10.15 6.08
C HIS A 237 9.92 9.00 5.26
N HIS A 238 9.09 8.23 4.53
CA HIS A 238 9.59 7.18 3.65
C HIS A 238 10.44 7.73 2.49
N ALA A 239 10.06 8.88 1.92
CA ALA A 239 10.85 9.54 0.88
C ALA A 239 12.23 9.99 1.39
N GLN A 240 12.36 10.40 2.66
CA GLN A 240 13.65 10.71 3.29
C GLN A 240 14.53 9.47 3.43
N ILE A 241 13.97 8.35 3.87
CA ILE A 241 14.69 7.06 3.91
C ILE A 241 15.14 6.63 2.51
N VAL A 242 14.30 6.82 1.47
CA VAL A 242 14.70 6.57 0.09
C VAL A 242 15.83 7.51 -0.35
N ALA A 243 15.80 8.78 0.05
CA ALA A 243 16.87 9.74 -0.25
C ALA A 243 18.23 9.29 0.31
N GLU A 244 18.25 8.74 1.52
CA GLU A 244 19.46 8.27 2.19
C GLU A 244 19.94 6.92 1.65
N MET A 245 19.05 5.94 1.50
CA MET A 245 19.40 4.56 1.19
C MET A 245 19.42 4.25 -0.33
N GLN A 246 18.63 4.98 -1.11
CA GLN A 246 18.49 4.77 -2.55
C GLN A 246 18.52 6.11 -3.32
N PRO A 247 19.61 6.89 -3.25
CA PRO A 247 19.67 8.25 -3.82
C PRO A 247 19.47 8.27 -5.34
N ALA A 248 19.93 7.26 -6.08
CA ALA A 248 19.66 7.14 -7.53
C ALA A 248 18.16 7.01 -7.83
N LYS A 249 17.42 6.33 -6.96
CA LYS A 249 15.96 6.18 -7.07
C LYS A 249 15.27 7.52 -6.81
N LEU A 250 15.65 8.26 -5.77
CA LEU A 250 15.13 9.61 -5.52
C LEU A 250 15.37 10.51 -6.72
N ALA A 251 16.60 10.52 -7.24
CA ALA A 251 16.97 11.34 -8.40
C ALA A 251 16.12 10.99 -9.64
N ALA A 252 15.83 9.70 -9.87
CA ALA A 252 14.95 9.26 -10.95
C ALA A 252 13.46 9.64 -10.70
N MET A 253 12.98 9.54 -9.45
CA MET A 253 11.61 9.95 -9.07
C MET A 253 11.35 11.44 -9.31
N GLU A 254 12.38 12.28 -9.17
CA GLU A 254 12.30 13.74 -9.37
C GLU A 254 12.86 14.19 -10.71
N SER A 255 13.42 13.27 -11.52
CA SER A 255 14.15 13.57 -12.76
C SER A 255 15.25 14.60 -12.54
N HIS A 256 16.01 14.42 -11.44
CA HIS A 256 17.09 15.27 -11.01
C HIS A 256 18.42 14.76 -11.58
N TRP A 257 19.06 15.52 -12.48
CA TRP A 257 20.21 15.05 -13.24
C TRP A 257 21.54 15.45 -12.61
N GLU A 258 21.67 16.72 -12.18
CA GLU A 258 22.93 17.31 -11.71
C GLU A 258 22.96 17.36 -10.17
N THR A 259 24.06 16.90 -9.57
CA THR A 259 24.27 16.99 -8.12
C THR A 259 24.42 18.45 -7.69
N GLY A 260 23.75 18.85 -6.62
CA GLY A 260 23.82 20.22 -6.14
C GLY A 260 23.22 20.45 -4.77
N THR A 261 23.35 21.70 -4.29
CA THR A 261 22.72 22.20 -3.07
C THR A 261 21.61 23.19 -3.42
N HIS A 262 20.71 23.47 -2.47
CA HIS A 262 19.55 24.33 -2.71
C HIS A 262 18.71 23.90 -3.92
N VAL A 263 18.60 22.60 -4.14
CA VAL A 263 17.98 22.03 -5.34
C VAL A 263 16.49 22.37 -5.37
N PRO A 264 16.01 23.03 -6.45
CA PRO A 264 14.61 23.33 -6.61
C PRO A 264 13.81 22.08 -6.96
N MET A 265 12.54 22.05 -6.58
CA MET A 265 11.58 21.09 -7.09
C MET A 265 10.78 21.71 -8.23
N TYR A 266 10.78 21.08 -9.39
CA TYR A 266 10.02 21.54 -10.54
C TYR A 266 8.64 20.90 -10.59
N LEU A 267 7.59 21.70 -10.72
CA LEU A 267 6.23 21.18 -10.82
C LEU A 267 5.95 20.54 -12.18
N LEU A 268 6.51 21.12 -13.24
CA LEU A 268 6.41 20.59 -14.60
C LEU A 268 7.79 20.15 -15.07
N THR A 269 7.93 18.84 -15.28
CA THR A 269 9.17 18.22 -15.75
C THR A 269 8.81 17.11 -16.74
N TRP A 270 9.62 16.95 -17.78
CA TRP A 270 9.55 15.82 -18.68
C TRP A 270 10.95 15.26 -18.91
N PRO A 271 11.25 14.03 -18.41
CA PRO A 271 12.56 13.41 -18.53
C PRO A 271 12.95 13.10 -19.97
N ASP A 272 14.20 13.36 -20.32
CA ASP A 272 14.88 12.90 -21.54
C ASP A 272 16.11 12.07 -21.13
N GLN A 273 15.91 10.77 -20.96
CA GLN A 273 16.96 9.86 -20.50
C GLN A 273 18.08 9.70 -21.53
N ALA A 274 17.78 9.82 -22.84
CA ALA A 274 18.76 9.66 -23.90
C ALA A 274 19.82 10.78 -23.85
N ASN A 275 19.38 12.01 -23.59
CA ASN A 275 20.26 13.19 -23.51
C ASN A 275 20.69 13.51 -22.07
N ARG A 276 20.28 12.71 -21.06
CA ARG A 276 20.54 12.92 -19.62
C ARG A 276 20.11 14.30 -19.14
N THR A 277 18.93 14.74 -19.54
CA THR A 277 18.38 16.07 -19.23
C THR A 277 16.85 16.02 -19.13
N ASN A 278 16.25 17.17 -18.94
CA ASN A 278 14.80 17.35 -19.03
C ASN A 278 14.45 18.18 -20.27
N SER A 279 13.60 17.66 -21.14
CA SER A 279 13.11 18.41 -22.31
C SER A 279 12.12 19.51 -21.91
N ILE A 280 11.44 19.36 -20.78
CA ILE A 280 10.59 20.39 -20.16
C ILE A 280 11.01 20.49 -18.69
N GLN A 281 11.23 21.72 -18.21
CA GLN A 281 11.53 22.01 -16.82
C GLN A 281 11.01 23.42 -16.49
N ALA A 282 9.90 23.49 -15.77
CA ALA A 282 9.22 24.75 -15.46
C ALA A 282 8.61 24.77 -14.07
N LEU A 283 8.29 25.98 -13.59
CA LEU A 283 7.72 26.25 -12.28
C LEU A 283 8.58 25.72 -11.13
N PRO A 284 9.84 26.22 -10.99
CA PRO A 284 10.71 25.84 -9.88
C PRO A 284 10.20 26.39 -8.55
N ILE A 285 10.19 25.54 -7.51
CA ILE A 285 10.06 25.98 -6.13
C ILE A 285 11.47 25.87 -5.52
N PRO A 286 12.11 27.02 -5.19
CA PRO A 286 13.51 27.04 -4.76
C PRO A 286 13.77 26.19 -3.53
N SER A 287 14.86 25.44 -3.51
CA SER A 287 15.36 24.60 -2.42
C SER A 287 14.36 23.52 -1.90
N LEU A 288 13.20 23.35 -2.55
CA LEU A 288 12.16 22.47 -2.01
C LEU A 288 12.58 21.00 -2.05
N LEU A 289 13.33 20.55 -3.07
CA LEU A 289 13.78 19.15 -3.13
C LEU A 289 14.80 18.87 -2.02
N SER A 290 15.78 19.75 -1.80
CA SER A 290 16.72 19.65 -0.68
C SER A 290 16.00 19.62 0.69
N LEU A 291 15.02 20.49 0.86
CA LEU A 291 14.23 20.60 2.09
C LEU A 291 13.40 19.32 2.35
N LEU A 292 12.72 18.80 1.34
CA LEU A 292 11.89 17.61 1.48
C LEU A 292 12.72 16.34 1.70
N ALA A 293 13.86 16.21 1.01
CA ALA A 293 14.72 15.04 1.11
C ALA A 293 15.47 14.95 2.45
N PHE A 294 15.95 16.09 2.98
CA PHE A 294 16.89 16.11 4.11
C PHE A 294 16.55 17.09 5.23
N ASN A 295 15.36 17.66 5.25
CA ASN A 295 14.92 18.69 6.21
C ASN A 295 15.84 19.92 6.27
N SER A 296 16.61 20.16 5.23
CA SER A 296 17.55 21.29 5.11
C SER A 296 17.53 21.86 3.70
N PRO A 297 17.27 23.17 3.54
CA PRO A 297 17.25 23.79 2.21
C PRO A 297 18.62 23.82 1.52
N SER A 298 19.71 23.72 2.29
CA SER A 298 21.09 23.72 1.79
C SER A 298 21.69 22.32 1.63
N ALA A 299 20.94 21.26 1.93
CA ALA A 299 21.43 19.90 1.77
C ALA A 299 21.73 19.58 0.30
N GLU A 300 22.81 18.85 0.09
CA GLU A 300 23.18 18.33 -1.23
C GLU A 300 22.23 17.18 -1.62
N VAL A 301 21.68 17.27 -2.83
CA VAL A 301 20.91 16.17 -3.44
C VAL A 301 21.73 15.63 -4.60
N LYS A 302 22.02 14.32 -4.58
CA LYS A 302 22.74 13.66 -5.66
C LYS A 302 21.87 13.56 -6.90
N GLY A 303 22.42 14.02 -8.04
CA GLY A 303 21.82 13.85 -9.35
C GLY A 303 22.13 12.48 -9.97
N LEU A 304 21.44 12.14 -11.04
CA LEU A 304 21.66 10.89 -11.79
C LEU A 304 23.06 10.81 -12.42
N ASP A 305 23.73 11.94 -12.64
CA ASP A 305 25.09 12.03 -13.13
C ASP A 305 26.14 11.46 -12.16
N ALA A 306 25.83 11.42 -10.86
CA ALA A 306 26.70 10.84 -9.83
C ALA A 306 26.77 9.31 -9.85
N PHE A 307 25.94 8.64 -10.66
CA PHE A 307 25.82 7.18 -10.69
C PHE A 307 26.28 6.59 -12.03
N PRO A 308 26.85 5.36 -12.01
CA PRO A 308 27.14 4.62 -13.25
C PRO A 308 25.85 4.44 -14.06
N ALA A 309 25.97 4.45 -15.39
CA ALA A 309 24.81 4.32 -16.29
C ALA A 309 23.96 3.06 -16.02
N ASP A 310 24.62 1.98 -15.65
CA ASP A 310 23.98 0.69 -15.34
C ASP A 310 23.22 0.68 -14.00
N ASP A 311 23.49 1.63 -13.10
CA ASP A 311 22.83 1.76 -11.80
C ASP A 311 21.67 2.77 -11.83
N ILE A 312 21.48 3.46 -12.94
CA ILE A 312 20.38 4.41 -13.14
C ILE A 312 19.10 3.63 -13.46
N PRO A 313 18.04 3.75 -12.63
CA PRO A 313 16.77 3.14 -12.95
C PRO A 313 16.13 3.77 -14.20
N PRO A 314 15.15 3.10 -14.84
CA PRO A 314 14.38 3.70 -15.93
C PRO A 314 13.70 4.99 -15.47
N VAL A 315 14.20 6.15 -15.91
CA VAL A 315 13.82 7.47 -15.34
C VAL A 315 12.36 7.80 -15.64
N LEU A 316 11.92 7.70 -16.90
CA LEU A 316 10.57 8.11 -17.30
C LEU A 316 9.46 7.35 -16.55
N PRO A 317 9.45 6.00 -16.50
CA PRO A 317 8.41 5.27 -15.76
C PRO A 317 8.50 5.51 -14.26
N THR A 318 9.68 5.63 -13.66
CA THR A 318 9.87 5.91 -12.24
C THR A 318 9.32 7.29 -11.88
N PHE A 319 9.66 8.30 -12.67
CA PHE A 319 9.16 9.68 -12.51
C PHE A 319 7.64 9.76 -12.64
N LEU A 320 7.08 9.21 -13.72
CA LEU A 320 5.63 9.27 -13.97
C LEU A 320 4.83 8.54 -12.87
N SER A 321 5.30 7.37 -12.42
CA SER A 321 4.65 6.62 -11.35
C SER A 321 4.62 7.39 -10.05
N PHE A 322 5.75 8.00 -9.68
CA PHE A 322 5.84 8.80 -8.46
C PHE A 322 4.97 10.05 -8.52
N ARG A 323 5.04 10.81 -9.63
CA ARG A 323 4.22 12.02 -9.81
C ARG A 323 2.72 11.72 -9.84
N PHE A 324 2.32 10.62 -10.47
CA PHE A 324 0.93 10.16 -10.45
C PHE A 324 0.47 9.80 -9.03
N MET A 325 1.30 9.08 -8.26
CA MET A 325 1.02 8.75 -6.86
C MET A 325 0.82 10.02 -6.01
N VAL A 326 1.72 11.00 -6.13
CA VAL A 326 1.62 12.27 -5.37
C VAL A 326 0.38 13.08 -5.78
N ALA A 327 0.07 13.13 -7.08
CA ALA A 327 -1.15 13.80 -7.57
C ALA A 327 -2.42 13.13 -7.04
N CYS A 328 -2.47 11.79 -7.03
CA CYS A 328 -3.57 11.04 -6.42
C CYS A 328 -3.67 11.30 -4.92
N ALA A 329 -2.56 11.39 -4.19
CA ALA A 329 -2.56 11.70 -2.76
C ALA A 329 -3.20 13.07 -2.50
N GLY A 330 -2.89 14.10 -3.30
CA GLY A 330 -3.55 15.41 -3.22
C GLY A 330 -5.06 15.31 -3.45
N LEU A 331 -5.50 14.56 -4.45
CA LEU A 331 -6.91 14.31 -4.71
C LEU A 331 -7.60 13.59 -3.54
N PHE A 332 -6.94 12.59 -2.96
CA PHE A 332 -7.50 11.83 -1.81
C PHE A 332 -7.66 12.72 -0.58
N VAL A 333 -6.72 13.64 -0.32
CA VAL A 333 -6.85 14.64 0.77
C VAL A 333 -8.09 15.49 0.55
N LEU A 334 -8.28 16.04 -0.64
CA LEU A 334 -9.44 16.91 -0.94
C LEU A 334 -10.76 16.16 -0.81
N LEU A 335 -10.84 14.93 -1.34
CA LEU A 335 -12.05 14.12 -1.26
C LEU A 335 -12.35 13.65 0.17
N ALA A 336 -11.32 13.31 0.96
CA ALA A 336 -11.48 12.89 2.34
C ALA A 336 -11.98 14.06 3.22
N ILE A 337 -11.43 15.27 3.04
CA ILE A 337 -11.90 16.49 3.72
C ILE A 337 -13.35 16.76 3.34
N ALA A 338 -13.69 16.73 2.06
CA ALA A 338 -15.05 16.95 1.59
C ALA A 338 -16.02 15.90 2.13
N ALA A 339 -15.66 14.62 2.07
CA ALA A 339 -16.48 13.54 2.62
C ALA A 339 -16.69 13.66 4.13
N TRP A 340 -15.65 14.06 4.88
CA TRP A 340 -15.76 14.29 6.33
C TRP A 340 -16.62 15.51 6.67
N TRP A 341 -16.49 16.59 5.90
CA TRP A 341 -17.24 17.83 6.10
C TRP A 341 -18.74 17.59 5.93
N TRP A 342 -19.12 16.94 4.82
CA TRP A 342 -20.52 16.66 4.49
C TRP A 342 -21.01 15.27 4.91
N ARG A 343 -20.33 14.57 5.83
CA ARG A 343 -20.70 13.20 6.26
C ARG A 343 -22.09 13.05 6.87
N LYS A 344 -22.71 14.14 7.31
CA LYS A 344 -24.05 14.12 7.91
C LYS A 344 -25.17 14.24 6.87
N ASP A 345 -24.88 14.86 5.75
CA ASP A 345 -25.81 15.22 4.69
C ASP A 345 -25.26 14.96 3.28
N LEU A 346 -24.40 13.96 3.14
CA LEU A 346 -23.72 13.59 1.88
C LEU A 346 -24.72 13.36 0.75
N GLU A 347 -25.92 12.87 1.04
CA GLU A 347 -27.00 12.65 0.06
C GLU A 347 -27.42 13.90 -0.69
N ASN A 348 -27.15 15.10 -0.15
CA ASN A 348 -27.44 16.38 -0.78
C ASN A 348 -26.31 16.86 -1.72
N HIS A 349 -25.20 16.11 -1.82
CA HIS A 349 -24.02 16.48 -2.60
C HIS A 349 -23.73 15.46 -3.72
N PRO A 350 -24.55 15.40 -4.79
CA PRO A 350 -24.46 14.37 -5.81
C PRO A 350 -23.14 14.36 -6.61
N LEU A 351 -22.51 15.53 -6.78
CA LEU A 351 -21.19 15.61 -7.44
C LEU A 351 -20.09 14.94 -6.59
N LEU A 352 -20.09 15.19 -5.28
CA LEU A 352 -19.15 14.54 -4.39
C LEU A 352 -19.38 13.02 -4.35
N MET A 353 -20.65 12.59 -4.27
CA MET A 353 -20.96 11.15 -4.32
C MET A 353 -20.45 10.49 -5.59
N LYS A 354 -20.61 11.14 -6.75
CA LYS A 354 -20.04 10.62 -8.03
C LYS A 354 -18.52 10.59 -7.99
N ALA A 355 -17.86 11.63 -7.49
CA ALA A 355 -16.41 11.66 -7.32
C ALA A 355 -15.91 10.51 -6.43
N LEU A 356 -16.58 10.24 -5.29
CA LEU A 356 -16.25 9.13 -4.40
C LEU A 356 -16.45 7.75 -5.05
N ILE A 357 -17.41 7.60 -5.97
CA ILE A 357 -17.59 6.35 -6.73
C ILE A 357 -16.44 6.17 -7.71
N TYR A 358 -16.12 7.19 -8.51
CA TYR A 358 -15.09 7.09 -9.55
C TYR A 358 -13.67 7.01 -9.01
N VAL A 359 -13.45 7.42 -7.77
CA VAL A 359 -12.13 7.35 -7.13
C VAL A 359 -11.78 5.94 -6.63
N ILE A 360 -12.76 5.02 -6.47
CA ILE A 360 -12.54 3.67 -5.91
C ILE A 360 -11.32 2.93 -6.51
N PRO A 361 -11.09 2.89 -7.84
CA PRO A 361 -9.97 2.15 -8.40
C PRO A 361 -8.61 2.86 -8.22
N LEU A 362 -8.58 4.18 -8.01
CA LEU A 362 -7.33 4.95 -7.99
C LEU A 362 -6.36 4.56 -6.87
N PRO A 363 -6.78 4.32 -5.60
CA PRO A 363 -5.84 3.92 -4.55
C PRO A 363 -5.14 2.59 -4.84
N SER A 364 -5.82 1.63 -5.47
CA SER A 364 -5.22 0.35 -5.86
C SER A 364 -4.20 0.52 -6.98
N THR A 365 -4.44 1.42 -7.92
CA THR A 365 -3.55 1.64 -9.06
C THR A 365 -2.36 2.53 -8.72
N SER A 366 -2.52 3.54 -7.87
CA SER A 366 -1.45 4.47 -7.50
C SER A 366 -0.36 3.83 -6.63
N GLY A 367 -0.71 2.83 -5.80
CA GLY A 367 0.23 2.13 -4.90
C GLY A 367 0.96 0.92 -5.52
N SER A 368 0.53 0.44 -6.67
CA SER A 368 0.97 -0.83 -7.25
C SER A 368 2.07 -0.72 -8.31
N TRP A 369 2.54 0.48 -8.64
CA TRP A 369 3.62 0.66 -9.60
C TRP A 369 4.96 0.29 -8.95
N PRO A 370 5.74 -0.63 -9.55
CA PRO A 370 7.04 -1.02 -9.01
C PRO A 370 8.03 0.13 -9.16
N VAL A 371 8.15 0.95 -8.12
CA VAL A 371 9.18 1.99 -8.00
C VAL A 371 10.40 1.36 -7.35
N GLY A 372 11.12 0.51 -8.05
CA GLY A 372 12.33 -0.12 -7.55
C GLY A 372 13.39 -0.28 -8.62
N PRO A 373 14.68 -0.27 -8.24
CA PRO A 373 15.71 -0.75 -9.14
C PRO A 373 15.40 -2.21 -9.46
N TRP A 374 15.39 -2.52 -10.73
CA TRP A 374 15.30 -3.90 -11.17
C TRP A 374 16.57 -4.62 -10.67
N PRO A 375 16.48 -5.69 -9.87
CA PRO A 375 17.68 -6.45 -9.50
C PRO A 375 18.38 -6.90 -10.76
N LYS A 376 19.72 -6.64 -10.78
CA LYS A 376 20.60 -7.10 -11.87
C LYS A 376 20.70 -8.62 -11.88
#